data_17dd0b017079013001eef983ea84f8c2
#
_entry.id   17dd0b017079013001eef983ea84f8c2
#
_cell.length_a   1.000
_cell.length_b   1.000
_cell.length_c   1.000
_cell.angle_alpha   90.00
_cell.angle_beta   90.00
_cell.angle_gamma   90.00
#
_symmetry.space_group_name_H-M   'P 1'
#
loop_
_entity.id
_entity.type
_entity.pdbx_description
1 polymer ?
#
loop_
_entity_poly.entity_id
_entity_poly.type
_entity_poly.pdbx_seq_one_letter_code
_entity_poly.pdbx_strand_id
1 'polypeptide(L)'
;MGFKNGMRPVHPGEVLREDYLKPLEMSVNALAKQLGIPTSRLNDIVLKRRGVTPDTAMRLARYFGGDARSWLNLQTAHDLRVTEIQKAREIERTVHPLRKSA
;
A
#
# COMPACT_ATOMS: atom_id res chain seq x y z
N MET A 1 18.25 2.15 3.78
CA MET A 1 17.29 2.27 4.26
C MET A 1 16.97 2.71 5.60
N GLY A 2 17.12 3.92 5.84
CA GLY A 2 16.96 4.51 7.11
C GLY A 2 15.57 4.50 7.64
N PHE A 3 14.60 4.46 6.77
CA PHE A 3 13.25 4.58 7.26
C PHE A 3 12.81 3.39 8.09
N LYS A 4 13.55 2.31 8.07
CA LYS A 4 13.15 1.21 8.89
C LYS A 4 13.39 1.45 10.34
N ASN A 5 14.03 2.52 10.71
CA ASN A 5 14.32 2.76 12.09
C ASN A 5 13.14 3.30 12.81
N GLY A 6 12.21 2.48 13.14
CA GLY A 6 11.10 2.85 13.98
C GLY A 6 9.92 3.48 13.25
N MET A 7 10.03 3.69 11.96
CA MET A 7 8.88 4.20 11.24
C MET A 7 7.85 3.10 11.07
N ARG A 8 6.60 3.43 11.38
CA ARG A 8 5.54 2.47 11.19
C ARG A 8 5.23 2.33 9.70
N PRO A 9 4.74 1.18 9.28
CA PRO A 9 4.31 1.03 7.89
C PRO A 9 3.08 1.88 7.64
N VAL A 10 3.03 2.50 6.46
CA VAL A 10 1.90 3.33 6.07
C VAL A 10 1.19 2.64 4.91
N HIS A 11 -0.08 2.32 5.11
CA HIS A 11 -0.87 1.65 4.09
C HIS A 11 -1.39 2.65 3.07
N PRO A 12 -1.42 2.32 1.77
CA PRO A 12 -1.99 3.24 0.76
C PRO A 12 -3.42 3.66 1.08
N GLY A 13 -4.20 2.81 1.74
CA GLY A 13 -5.56 3.16 2.15
C GLY A 13 -5.58 4.32 3.13
N GLU A 14 -4.57 4.42 3.98
CA GLU A 14 -4.46 5.54 4.91
C GLU A 14 -4.15 6.83 4.15
N VAL A 15 -3.24 6.75 3.18
CA VAL A 15 -2.92 7.91 2.34
C VAL A 15 -4.17 8.37 1.60
N LEU A 16 -4.91 7.42 1.05
CA LEU A 16 -6.13 7.73 0.32
C LEU A 16 -7.13 8.44 1.24
N ARG A 17 -7.33 7.94 2.45
CA ARG A 17 -8.27 8.51 3.38
C ARG A 17 -7.84 9.89 3.86
N GLU A 18 -6.58 10.00 4.32
CA GLU A 18 -6.12 11.23 4.95
C GLU A 18 -5.79 12.34 3.97
N ASP A 19 -5.20 11.97 2.83
CA ASP A 19 -4.68 12.97 1.92
C ASP A 19 -5.62 13.30 0.77
N TYR A 20 -6.63 12.47 0.54
CA TYR A 20 -7.56 12.66 -0.58
C TYR A 20 -9.01 12.77 -0.14
N LEU A 21 -9.52 11.74 0.52
CA LEU A 21 -10.95 11.74 0.85
C LEU A 21 -11.32 12.83 1.84
N LYS A 22 -10.55 12.97 2.91
CA LYS A 22 -10.85 14.00 3.90
C LYS A 22 -10.74 15.40 3.35
N PRO A 23 -9.63 15.79 2.71
CA PRO A 23 -9.54 17.15 2.17
C PRO A 23 -10.60 17.45 1.11
N LEU A 24 -10.99 16.44 0.33
CA LEU A 24 -11.99 16.63 -0.71
C LEU A 24 -13.41 16.48 -0.19
N GLU A 25 -13.58 16.12 1.07
CA GLU A 25 -14.88 15.84 1.67
C GLU A 25 -15.66 14.85 0.83
N MET A 26 -14.95 13.80 0.38
CA MET A 26 -15.49 12.81 -0.51
C MET A 26 -15.67 11.50 0.23
N SER A 27 -16.83 10.87 0.06
CA SER A 27 -17.07 9.57 0.69
C SER A 27 -16.44 8.45 -0.10
N VAL A 28 -16.22 7.31 0.56
CA VAL A 28 -15.75 6.10 -0.11
C VAL A 28 -16.69 5.70 -1.23
N ASN A 29 -18.00 5.78 -0.96
CA ASN A 29 -18.99 5.41 -1.96
C ASN A 29 -18.90 6.30 -3.21
N ALA A 30 -18.74 7.61 -3.00
CA ALA A 30 -18.63 8.53 -4.12
C ALA A 30 -17.38 8.25 -4.95
N LEU A 31 -16.24 8.00 -4.28
CA LEU A 31 -15.02 7.70 -5.01
C LEU A 31 -15.13 6.37 -5.74
N ALA A 32 -15.70 5.36 -5.12
CA ALA A 32 -15.86 4.05 -5.76
C ALA A 32 -16.63 4.19 -7.08
N LYS A 33 -17.66 5.01 -7.08
CA LYS A 33 -18.41 5.27 -8.31
C LYS A 33 -17.53 5.91 -9.37
N GLN A 34 -16.72 6.88 -9.00
CA GLN A 34 -15.83 7.53 -9.95
C GLN A 34 -14.78 6.59 -10.50
N LEU A 35 -14.33 5.65 -9.68
CA LEU A 35 -13.31 4.69 -10.10
C LEU A 35 -13.91 3.50 -10.84
N GLY A 36 -15.23 3.33 -10.81
CA GLY A 36 -15.88 2.20 -11.45
C GLY A 36 -15.63 0.87 -10.76
N ILE A 37 -15.52 0.89 -9.43
CA ILE A 37 -15.29 -0.33 -8.66
C ILE A 37 -16.32 -0.44 -7.54
N PRO A 38 -16.52 -1.65 -7.00
CA PRO A 38 -17.47 -1.82 -5.90
C PRO A 38 -17.05 -1.02 -4.67
N THR A 39 -18.01 -0.42 -4.00
CA THR A 39 -17.74 0.30 -2.75
C THR A 39 -17.08 -0.60 -1.72
N SER A 40 -17.48 -1.86 -1.63
CA SER A 40 -16.89 -2.78 -0.68
C SER A 40 -15.41 -2.96 -0.89
N ARG A 41 -14.97 -3.02 -2.16
CA ARG A 41 -13.56 -3.18 -2.48
C ARG A 41 -12.76 -1.94 -2.01
N LEU A 42 -13.28 -0.76 -2.33
CA LEU A 42 -12.59 0.46 -1.94
C LEU A 42 -12.59 0.64 -0.42
N ASN A 43 -13.70 0.30 0.21
CA ASN A 43 -13.80 0.39 1.67
C ASN A 43 -12.78 -0.52 2.35
N ASP A 44 -12.57 -1.72 1.80
CA ASP A 44 -11.55 -2.63 2.35
C ASP A 44 -10.16 -2.05 2.21
N ILE A 45 -9.88 -1.34 1.13
CA ILE A 45 -8.58 -0.68 0.96
C ILE A 45 -8.41 0.43 2.00
N VAL A 46 -9.42 1.27 2.15
CA VAL A 46 -9.38 2.38 3.10
C VAL A 46 -9.22 1.88 4.54
N LEU A 47 -9.84 0.75 4.84
CA LEU A 47 -9.74 0.13 6.17
C LEU A 47 -8.51 -0.77 6.31
N LYS A 48 -7.66 -0.79 5.31
CA LYS A 48 -6.39 -1.52 5.32
C LYS A 48 -6.56 -3.03 5.37
N ARG A 49 -7.71 -3.53 4.92
CA ARG A 49 -7.96 -4.97 4.84
C ARG A 49 -7.59 -5.56 3.51
N ARG A 50 -7.31 -4.72 2.54
CA ARG A 50 -6.96 -5.14 1.17
C ARG A 50 -5.94 -4.16 0.61
N GLY A 51 -5.01 -4.65 -0.17
CA GLY A 51 -4.01 -3.81 -0.80
C GLY A 51 -4.48 -3.22 -2.11
N VAL A 52 -3.72 -2.23 -2.58
CA VAL A 52 -3.94 -1.65 -3.90
C VAL A 52 -3.27 -2.54 -4.94
N THR A 53 -4.05 -2.98 -5.91
CA THR A 53 -3.56 -3.79 -7.03
C THR A 53 -3.24 -2.88 -8.21
N PRO A 54 -2.56 -3.40 -9.25
CA PRO A 54 -2.31 -2.58 -10.45
C PRO A 54 -3.60 -2.00 -11.05
N ASP A 55 -4.68 -2.76 -11.08
CA ASP A 55 -5.94 -2.27 -11.60
C ASP A 55 -6.42 -1.05 -10.80
N THR A 56 -6.47 -1.17 -9.49
CA THR A 56 -6.91 -0.08 -8.64
C THR A 56 -5.95 1.11 -8.73
N ALA A 57 -4.64 0.85 -8.79
CA ALA A 57 -3.65 1.91 -8.91
C ALA A 57 -3.85 2.71 -10.19
N MET A 58 -4.14 2.03 -11.29
CA MET A 58 -4.39 2.73 -12.56
C MET A 58 -5.64 3.59 -12.50
N ARG A 59 -6.67 3.10 -11.83
CA ARG A 59 -7.92 3.86 -11.70
C ARG A 59 -7.72 5.09 -10.82
N LEU A 60 -6.99 4.94 -9.73
CA LEU A 60 -6.68 6.07 -8.86
C LEU A 60 -5.84 7.12 -9.60
N ALA A 61 -4.83 6.67 -10.34
CA ALA A 61 -3.99 7.58 -11.10
C ALA A 61 -4.79 8.30 -12.18
N ARG A 62 -5.71 7.60 -12.82
CA ARG A 62 -6.55 8.22 -13.85
C ARG A 62 -7.44 9.31 -13.27
N TYR A 63 -8.02 9.03 -12.10
CA TYR A 63 -8.96 9.97 -11.50
C TYR A 63 -8.26 11.15 -10.82
N PHE A 64 -7.27 10.88 -10.01
CA PHE A 64 -6.58 11.94 -9.25
C PHE A 64 -5.39 12.56 -9.97
N GLY A 65 -4.90 11.93 -11.01
CA GLY A 65 -3.66 12.34 -11.64
C GLY A 65 -2.49 11.61 -11.03
N GLY A 66 -1.29 11.83 -11.58
CA GLY A 66 -0.12 11.12 -11.15
C GLY A 66 -0.01 9.79 -11.89
N ASP A 67 0.64 8.83 -11.27
CA ASP A 67 0.85 7.55 -11.93
C ASP A 67 0.55 6.36 -11.01
N ALA A 68 0.29 5.23 -11.65
CA ALA A 68 -0.07 4.02 -10.92
C ALA A 68 1.11 3.48 -10.11
N ARG A 69 2.32 3.69 -10.58
CA ARG A 69 3.50 3.17 -9.91
C ARG A 69 3.67 3.76 -8.52
N SER A 70 3.32 5.03 -8.35
CA SER A 70 3.42 5.64 -7.03
C SER A 70 2.52 4.94 -6.01
N TRP A 71 1.30 4.60 -6.42
CA TRP A 71 0.39 3.85 -5.53
C TRP A 71 0.94 2.47 -5.22
N LEU A 72 1.52 1.80 -6.23
CA LEU A 72 2.08 0.46 -6.02
C LEU A 72 3.35 0.51 -5.18
N ASN A 73 4.13 1.58 -5.29
CA ASN A 73 5.32 1.75 -4.45
C ASN A 73 4.93 1.90 -2.98
N LEU A 74 3.85 2.62 -2.71
CA LEU A 74 3.34 2.73 -1.33
C LEU A 74 2.95 1.35 -0.81
N GLN A 75 2.27 0.56 -1.62
CA GLN A 75 1.84 -0.77 -1.22
C GLN A 75 3.06 -1.67 -0.96
N THR A 76 4.02 -1.65 -1.85
CA THR A 76 5.22 -2.48 -1.69
C THR A 76 6.00 -2.09 -0.45
N ALA A 77 6.17 -0.80 -0.23
CA ALA A 77 6.90 -0.32 0.95
C ALA A 77 6.20 -0.75 2.23
N HIS A 78 4.87 -0.65 2.25
CA HIS A 78 4.09 -1.07 3.40
C HIS A 78 4.27 -2.58 3.65
N ASP A 79 4.10 -3.38 2.62
CA ASP A 79 4.15 -4.82 2.74
C ASP A 79 5.54 -5.29 3.16
N LEU A 80 6.57 -4.67 2.60
CA LEU A 80 7.93 -5.03 2.96
C LEU A 80 8.21 -4.68 4.43
N ARG A 81 7.77 -3.51 4.87
CA ARG A 81 7.99 -3.11 6.25
C ARG A 81 7.27 -4.02 7.24
N VAL A 82 6.01 -4.37 6.92
CA VAL A 82 5.26 -5.31 7.77
C VAL A 82 5.97 -6.64 7.85
N THR A 83 6.44 -7.14 6.71
CA THR A 83 7.14 -8.41 6.66
C THR A 83 8.45 -8.36 7.44
N GLU A 84 9.17 -7.25 7.33
CA GLU A 84 10.39 -7.08 8.13
C GLU A 84 10.10 -7.19 9.62
N ILE A 85 9.07 -6.48 10.06
CA ILE A 85 8.71 -6.50 11.47
C ILE A 85 8.33 -7.90 11.94
N GLN A 86 7.58 -8.61 11.12
CA GLN A 86 7.04 -9.91 11.52
C GLN A 86 7.99 -11.07 11.30
N LYS A 87 8.82 -11.02 10.29
CA LYS A 87 9.53 -12.19 9.82
C LYS A 87 11.03 -12.05 9.63
N ALA A 88 11.60 -10.88 9.81
CA ALA A 88 13.03 -10.70 9.52
C ALA A 88 13.89 -11.70 10.29
N ARG A 89 13.62 -11.88 11.57
CA ARG A 89 14.42 -12.78 12.38
C ARG A 89 14.28 -14.24 11.95
N GLU A 90 13.06 -14.63 11.63
CA GLU A 90 12.82 -15.98 11.17
C GLU A 90 13.55 -16.24 9.86
N ILE A 91 13.49 -15.27 8.94
CA ILE A 91 14.15 -15.41 7.65
C ILE A 91 15.66 -15.48 7.81
N GLU A 92 16.22 -14.63 8.66
CA GLU A 92 17.66 -14.66 8.92
C GLU A 92 18.10 -16.00 9.49
N ARG A 93 17.25 -16.61 10.31
CA ARG A 93 17.57 -17.86 10.94
C ARG A 93 17.47 -19.05 10.00
N THR A 94 16.51 -18.99 9.06
CA THR A 94 16.21 -20.13 8.20
C THR A 94 16.81 -20.04 6.81
N VAL A 95 17.12 -18.84 6.34
CA VAL A 95 17.69 -18.65 5.00
C VAL A 95 19.11 -18.13 5.17
N HIS A 96 20.07 -18.92 4.72
CA HIS A 96 21.46 -18.52 4.81
C HIS A 96 21.95 -18.09 3.45
N PRO A 97 22.75 -17.01 3.39
CA PRO A 97 23.27 -16.57 2.11
C PRO A 97 24.04 -17.65 1.41
N LEU A 98 23.98 -17.67 0.09
CA LEU A 98 24.75 -18.62 -0.69
C LEU A 98 26.23 -18.39 -0.44
N ARG A 99 26.94 -19.45 -0.04
CA ARG A 99 28.37 -19.33 0.18
C ARG A 99 29.09 -19.37 -1.14
N LYS A 100 29.86 -18.34 -1.39
CA LYS A 100 30.69 -18.35 -2.57
C LYS A 100 31.94 -19.11 -2.23
N SER A 101 32.33 -20.00 -3.12
CA SER A 101 33.54 -20.70 -2.94
C SER A 101 34.68 -19.77 -2.96
N ALA A 102 35.56 -19.94 -2.09
CA ALA A 102 36.73 -19.11 -2.05
C ALA A 102 37.63 -19.43 -3.22
#